data_c9871fe1f0af424f9d66fa02e9229ac4
#
_entry.id   c9871fe1f0af424f9d66fa02e9229ac4
#
_cell.length_a   1.000
_cell.length_b   1.000
_cell.length_c   1.000
_cell.angle_alpha   90.00
_cell.angle_beta   90.00
_cell.angle_gamma   90.00
#
_symmetry.space_group_name_H-M   'P 1'
#
loop_
_entity.id
_entity.type
_entity.pdbx_description
1 polymer ?
#
loop_
_entity_poly.entity_id
_entity_poly.type
_entity_poly.pdbx_seq_one_letter_code
_entity_poly.pdbx_strand_id
1 'polypeptide(L)'
;MFSASLIVLFSENRKCAAINAGIYIFLMFLITTVHQSFRLYRSGAMQQESLSKLIPNHIGGWLLYSFPPAFVCAVLGLILWSGRKNTIWGKLLRTMPAVFLFAETGILFYSVFVYHTRFFSALSDLVCFLASSVIFLKQAGIDRQ
;
A
#
# COMPACT_ATOMS: atom_id res chain seq x y z
N MET A 1 -1.27 2.24 -1.00
CA MET A 1 -2.60 2.50 -0.36
C MET A 1 -3.77 1.87 -1.13
N PHE A 2 -3.86 2.01 -2.44
CA PHE A 2 -4.96 1.48 -3.27
C PHE A 2 -5.25 -0.02 -3.08
N SER A 3 -4.24 -0.87 -3.19
CA SER A 3 -4.41 -2.33 -3.05
C SER A 3 -4.89 -2.74 -1.65
N ALA A 4 -4.39 -2.09 -0.60
CA ALA A 4 -4.84 -2.34 0.76
C ALA A 4 -6.32 -1.95 0.95
N SER A 5 -6.76 -0.85 0.35
CA SER A 5 -8.15 -0.41 0.39
C SER A 5 -9.09 -1.38 -0.34
N LEU A 6 -8.66 -1.92 -1.49
CA LEU A 6 -9.39 -2.96 -2.20
C LEU A 6 -9.53 -4.23 -1.35
N ILE A 7 -8.44 -4.68 -0.72
CA ILE A 7 -8.44 -5.86 0.15
C ILE A 7 -9.46 -5.69 1.28
N VAL A 8 -9.50 -4.52 1.91
CA VAL A 8 -10.47 -4.23 2.97
C VAL A 8 -11.90 -4.21 2.44
N LEU A 9 -12.10 -3.66 1.25
CA LEU A 9 -13.42 -3.54 0.62
C LEU A 9 -14.03 -4.89 0.28
N PHE A 10 -13.22 -5.84 -0.20
CA PHE A 10 -13.63 -7.18 -0.57
C PHE A 10 -13.56 -8.21 0.56
N SER A 11 -13.13 -7.81 1.77
CA SER A 11 -13.08 -8.71 2.92
C SER A 11 -14.47 -8.97 3.47
N GLU A 12 -14.78 -10.22 3.77
CA GLU A 12 -16.09 -10.64 4.30
C GLU A 12 -16.32 -10.15 5.74
N ASN A 13 -15.28 -10.21 6.56
CA ASN A 13 -15.32 -9.93 7.99
C ASN A 13 -14.31 -8.85 8.39
N ARG A 14 -14.62 -8.13 9.48
CA ARG A 14 -13.72 -7.13 10.07
C ARG A 14 -12.33 -7.70 10.40
N LYS A 15 -12.29 -8.94 10.94
CA LYS A 15 -11.02 -9.62 11.27
C LYS A 15 -10.24 -9.97 10.01
N CYS A 16 -10.91 -10.48 8.97
CA CYS A 16 -10.28 -10.78 7.69
C CYS A 16 -9.73 -9.52 7.03
N ALA A 17 -10.44 -8.39 7.09
CA ALA A 17 -9.96 -7.12 6.57
C ALA A 17 -8.64 -6.69 7.21
N ALA A 18 -8.54 -6.79 8.54
CA ALA A 18 -7.33 -6.45 9.27
C ALA A 18 -6.17 -7.38 8.93
N ILE A 19 -6.40 -8.68 8.98
CA ILE A 19 -5.39 -9.71 8.71
C ILE A 19 -4.88 -9.58 7.28
N ASN A 20 -5.77 -9.50 6.31
CA ASN A 20 -5.41 -9.41 4.90
C ASN A 20 -4.63 -8.13 4.59
N ALA A 21 -5.03 -6.98 5.16
CA ALA A 21 -4.30 -5.72 5.01
C ALA A 21 -2.90 -5.79 5.65
N GLY A 22 -2.78 -6.38 6.84
CA GLY A 22 -1.51 -6.59 7.53
C GLY A 22 -0.58 -7.51 6.74
N ILE A 23 -1.07 -8.68 6.30
CA ILE A 23 -0.31 -9.65 5.51
C ILE A 23 0.13 -9.01 4.19
N TYR A 24 -0.74 -8.28 3.50
CA TYR A 24 -0.40 -7.63 2.25
C TYR A 24 0.79 -6.67 2.40
N ILE A 25 0.74 -5.79 3.40
CA ILE A 25 1.84 -4.85 3.65
C ILE A 25 3.11 -5.58 4.06
N PHE A 26 3.00 -6.60 4.91
CA PHE A 26 4.15 -7.42 5.31
C PHE A 26 4.83 -8.06 4.10
N LEU A 27 4.06 -8.67 3.21
CA LEU A 27 4.58 -9.29 1.98
C LEU A 27 5.19 -8.25 1.03
N MET A 28 4.57 -7.07 0.88
CA MET A 28 5.11 -5.98 0.08
C MET A 28 6.48 -5.51 0.60
N PHE A 29 6.63 -5.35 1.91
CA PHE A 29 7.92 -5.02 2.53
C PHE A 29 8.94 -6.12 2.31
N LEU A 30 8.55 -7.39 2.49
CA LEU A 30 9.43 -8.54 2.25
C LEU A 30 9.95 -8.56 0.81
N ILE A 31 9.06 -8.46 -0.17
CA ILE A 31 9.42 -8.47 -1.60
C ILE A 31 10.34 -7.28 -1.92
N THR A 32 10.01 -6.10 -1.43
CA THR A 32 10.81 -4.89 -1.64
C THR A 32 12.21 -5.04 -1.04
N THR A 33 12.32 -5.63 0.14
CA THR A 33 13.59 -5.89 0.81
C THR A 33 14.46 -6.88 0.04
N VAL A 34 13.88 -7.99 -0.38
CA VAL A 34 14.59 -8.99 -1.21
C VAL A 34 15.08 -8.34 -2.49
N HIS A 35 14.23 -7.56 -3.15
CA HIS A 35 14.62 -6.84 -4.38
C HIS A 35 15.75 -5.85 -4.13
N GLN A 36 15.70 -5.05 -3.07
CA GLN A 36 16.75 -4.10 -2.71
C GLN A 36 18.06 -4.79 -2.35
N SER A 37 18.00 -5.88 -1.58
CA SER A 37 19.19 -6.66 -1.23
C SER A 37 19.87 -7.23 -2.49
N PHE A 38 19.09 -7.72 -3.43
CA PHE A 38 19.59 -8.23 -4.71
C PHE A 38 20.23 -7.11 -5.56
N ARG A 39 19.62 -5.93 -5.57
CA ARG A 39 20.15 -4.76 -6.27
C ARG A 39 21.46 -4.27 -5.68
N LEU A 40 21.58 -4.23 -4.35
CA LEU A 40 22.80 -3.85 -3.64
C LEU A 40 23.94 -4.86 -3.89
N TYR A 41 23.61 -6.14 -3.90
CA TYR A 41 24.58 -7.19 -4.25
C TYR A 41 25.09 -7.02 -5.68
N ARG A 42 24.19 -6.79 -6.64
CA ARG A 42 24.56 -6.62 -8.06
C ARG A 42 25.35 -5.34 -8.33
N SER A 43 25.17 -4.29 -7.53
CA SER A 43 25.91 -3.01 -7.67
C SER A 43 27.34 -3.06 -7.12
N GLY A 44 27.76 -4.19 -6.54
CA GLY A 44 29.10 -4.34 -5.95
C GLY A 44 29.28 -3.69 -4.59
N ALA A 45 28.26 -3.00 -4.07
CA ALA A 45 28.34 -2.32 -2.78
C ALA A 45 28.52 -3.29 -1.59
N MET A 46 28.25 -4.59 -1.79
CA MET A 46 28.33 -5.63 -0.77
C MET A 46 29.15 -6.86 -1.21
N GLN A 47 30.07 -6.68 -2.18
CA GLN A 47 30.87 -7.81 -2.72
C GLN A 47 31.82 -8.47 -1.69
N GLN A 48 32.05 -7.83 -0.55
CA GLN A 48 32.92 -8.38 0.51
C GLN A 48 32.24 -9.38 1.43
N GLU A 49 30.91 -9.46 1.42
CA GLU A 49 30.17 -10.43 2.23
C GLU A 49 29.62 -11.58 1.40
N SER A 50 29.81 -12.79 1.91
CA SER A 50 29.22 -14.00 1.33
C SER A 50 27.70 -13.91 1.37
N LEU A 51 27.02 -14.24 0.26
CA LEU A 51 25.56 -14.27 0.12
C LEU A 51 24.88 -15.03 1.26
N SER A 52 25.50 -16.07 1.78
CA SER A 52 24.99 -16.88 2.89
C SER A 52 24.91 -16.13 4.23
N LYS A 53 25.70 -15.07 4.42
CA LYS A 53 25.63 -14.20 5.62
C LYS A 53 24.79 -12.96 5.38
N LEU A 54 24.79 -12.45 4.17
CA LEU A 54 24.04 -11.24 3.79
C LEU A 54 22.53 -11.45 3.88
N ILE A 55 22.04 -12.60 3.40
CA ILE A 55 20.62 -12.93 3.39
C ILE A 55 20.02 -12.98 4.80
N PRO A 56 20.54 -13.77 5.79
CA PRO A 56 19.93 -13.85 7.11
C PRO A 56 20.05 -12.54 7.89
N ASN A 57 21.18 -11.83 7.81
CA ASN A 57 21.37 -10.59 8.57
C ASN A 57 20.50 -9.44 8.06
N HIS A 58 20.44 -9.25 6.74
CA HIS A 58 19.60 -8.21 6.14
C HIS A 58 18.11 -8.56 6.21
N ILE A 59 17.73 -9.77 5.85
CA ILE A 59 16.31 -10.18 5.89
C ILE A 59 15.79 -10.19 7.32
N GLY A 60 16.57 -10.67 8.29
CA GLY A 60 16.17 -10.67 9.70
C GLY A 60 15.92 -9.27 10.24
N GLY A 61 16.81 -8.32 9.97
CA GLY A 61 16.61 -6.92 10.34
C GLY A 61 15.38 -6.29 9.71
N TRP A 62 15.19 -6.49 8.41
CA TRP A 62 14.05 -5.93 7.68
C TRP A 62 12.72 -6.61 8.01
N LEU A 63 12.70 -7.89 8.33
CA LEU A 63 11.51 -8.53 8.88
C LEU A 63 11.06 -7.80 10.16
N LEU A 64 11.99 -7.49 11.06
CA LEU A 64 11.67 -6.73 12.26
C LEU A 64 11.08 -5.35 11.94
N TYR A 65 11.64 -4.64 10.96
CA TYR A 65 11.14 -3.33 10.51
C TYR A 65 9.82 -3.38 9.74
N SER A 66 9.41 -4.53 9.21
CA SER A 66 8.15 -4.67 8.49
C SER A 66 6.94 -4.89 9.41
N PHE A 67 7.14 -5.32 10.65
CA PHE A 67 6.06 -5.54 11.61
C PHE A 67 5.30 -4.25 11.99
N PRO A 68 5.96 -3.13 12.36
CA PRO A 68 5.25 -1.91 12.72
C PRO A 68 4.30 -1.40 11.61
N PRO A 69 4.72 -1.24 10.35
CA PRO A 69 3.82 -0.81 9.29
C PRO A 69 2.73 -1.83 8.99
N ALA A 70 2.99 -3.14 9.08
CA ALA A 70 1.99 -4.17 8.93
C ALA A 70 0.92 -4.10 10.02
N PHE A 71 1.34 -3.87 11.27
CA PHE A 71 0.43 -3.67 12.41
C PHE A 71 -0.44 -2.42 12.23
N VAL A 72 0.16 -1.30 11.86
CA VAL A 72 -0.56 -0.06 11.57
C VAL A 72 -1.59 -0.27 10.46
N CYS A 73 -1.22 -0.98 9.38
CA CYS A 73 -2.14 -1.29 8.29
C CYS A 73 -3.26 -2.24 8.70
N ALA A 74 -2.99 -3.19 9.59
CA ALA A 74 -4.03 -4.05 10.16
C ALA A 74 -5.05 -3.23 10.97
N VAL A 75 -4.59 -2.31 11.81
CA VAL A 75 -5.45 -1.38 12.56
C VAL A 75 -6.25 -0.48 11.62
N LEU A 76 -5.60 0.09 10.60
CA LEU A 76 -6.29 0.87 9.57
C LEU A 76 -7.34 0.03 8.82
N GLY A 77 -7.06 -1.23 8.53
CA GLY A 77 -8.00 -2.19 7.95
C GLY A 77 -9.26 -2.36 8.81
N LEU A 78 -9.10 -2.45 10.15
CA LEU A 78 -10.22 -2.49 11.10
C LEU A 78 -11.08 -1.21 11.04
N ILE A 79 -10.43 -0.06 10.96
CA ILE A 79 -11.09 1.25 10.93
C ILE A 79 -11.83 1.43 9.59
N LEU A 80 -11.14 1.17 8.47
CA LEU A 80 -11.71 1.30 7.12
C LEU A 80 -12.89 0.35 6.89
N TRP A 81 -12.85 -0.86 7.47
CA TRP A 81 -13.98 -1.78 7.40
C TRP A 81 -15.24 -1.21 8.05
N SER A 82 -15.09 -0.39 9.09
CA SER A 82 -16.21 0.33 9.73
C SER A 82 -16.87 1.35 8.80
N GLY A 83 -16.19 1.77 7.74
CA GLY A 83 -16.70 2.62 6.68
C GLY A 83 -17.85 2.00 5.85
N ARG A 84 -18.07 0.68 5.97
CA ARG A 84 -19.23 0.00 5.34
C ARG A 84 -20.58 0.40 5.94
N LYS A 85 -20.58 0.95 7.15
CA LYS A 85 -21.82 1.41 7.81
C LYS A 85 -22.33 2.68 7.13
N ASN A 86 -23.65 2.76 6.96
CA ASN A 86 -24.34 3.91 6.34
C ASN A 86 -24.44 5.13 7.30
N THR A 87 -23.37 5.42 8.03
CA THR A 87 -23.23 6.57 8.91
C THR A 87 -22.38 7.65 8.22
N ILE A 88 -22.49 8.91 8.68
CA ILE A 88 -21.65 10.01 8.18
C ILE A 88 -20.18 9.67 8.30
N TRP A 89 -19.76 9.08 9.42
CA TRP A 89 -18.40 8.57 9.64
C TRP A 89 -18.01 7.46 8.69
N GLY A 90 -18.95 6.55 8.38
CA GLY A 90 -18.70 5.51 7.39
C GLY A 90 -18.46 6.06 5.98
N LYS A 91 -19.23 7.07 5.57
CA LYS A 91 -19.03 7.76 4.29
C LYS A 91 -17.67 8.46 4.23
N LEU A 92 -17.30 9.17 5.32
CA LEU A 92 -16.00 9.84 5.42
C LEU A 92 -14.83 8.84 5.34
N LEU A 93 -14.90 7.74 6.08
CA LEU A 93 -13.87 6.69 6.06
C LEU A 93 -13.76 6.03 4.68
N ARG A 94 -14.86 5.90 3.95
CA ARG A 94 -14.88 5.34 2.59
C ARG A 94 -14.16 6.23 1.59
N THR A 95 -14.20 7.56 1.75
CA THR A 95 -13.54 8.51 0.86
C THR A 95 -12.06 8.72 1.17
N MET A 96 -11.61 8.42 2.40
CA MET A 96 -10.22 8.59 2.85
C MET A 96 -9.18 7.97 1.89
N PRO A 97 -9.30 6.71 1.43
CA PRO A 97 -8.34 6.13 0.51
C PRO A 97 -8.20 6.90 -0.82
N ALA A 98 -9.31 7.42 -1.35
CA ALA A 98 -9.29 8.22 -2.57
C ALA A 98 -8.58 9.58 -2.36
N VAL A 99 -8.77 10.21 -1.22
CA VAL A 99 -8.08 11.45 -0.85
C VAL A 99 -6.57 11.23 -0.72
N PHE A 100 -6.15 10.13 -0.07
CA PHE A 100 -4.73 9.80 0.04
C PHE A 100 -4.09 9.50 -1.32
N LEU A 101 -4.78 8.76 -2.18
CA LEU A 101 -4.30 8.50 -3.55
C LEU A 101 -4.19 9.78 -4.36
N PHE A 102 -5.15 10.68 -4.23
CA PHE A 102 -5.09 11.99 -4.89
C PHE A 102 -3.88 12.80 -4.43
N ALA A 103 -3.64 12.87 -3.12
CA ALA A 103 -2.49 13.56 -2.56
C ALA A 103 -1.15 12.92 -3.01
N GLU A 104 -1.05 11.59 -2.99
CA GLU A 104 0.14 10.84 -3.44
C GLU A 104 0.41 11.08 -4.92
N THR A 105 -0.63 10.99 -5.76
CA THR A 105 -0.54 11.30 -7.20
C THR A 105 -0.06 12.73 -7.43
N GLY A 106 -0.58 13.72 -6.69
CA GLY A 106 -0.16 15.11 -6.78
C GLY A 106 1.32 15.31 -6.44
N ILE A 107 1.80 14.68 -5.36
CA ILE A 107 3.21 14.74 -4.95
C ILE A 107 4.12 14.10 -6.01
N LEU A 108 3.70 12.96 -6.59
CA LEU A 108 4.48 12.30 -7.63
C LEU A 108 4.53 13.12 -8.93
N PHE A 109 3.41 13.72 -9.34
CA PHE A 109 3.41 14.65 -10.49
C PHE A 109 4.32 15.86 -10.23
N TYR A 110 4.26 16.45 -9.04
CA TYR A 110 5.19 17.51 -8.66
C TYR A 110 6.66 17.04 -8.79
N SER A 111 6.98 15.84 -8.33
CA SER A 111 8.32 15.26 -8.46
C SER A 111 8.74 15.05 -9.92
N VAL A 112 7.80 14.68 -10.79
CA VAL A 112 8.08 14.55 -12.23
C VAL A 112 8.41 15.91 -12.85
N PHE A 113 7.63 16.95 -12.54
CA PHE A 113 7.83 18.30 -13.12
C PHE A 113 9.09 18.97 -12.60
N VAL A 114 9.41 18.83 -11.31
CA VAL A 114 10.55 19.52 -10.69
C VAL A 114 11.86 18.75 -10.86
N TYR A 115 11.82 17.43 -10.70
CA TYR A 115 13.02 16.59 -10.67
C TYR A 115 13.20 15.71 -11.91
N HIS A 116 12.26 15.70 -12.83
CA HIS A 116 12.24 14.84 -14.03
C HIS A 116 12.44 13.35 -13.72
N THR A 117 11.97 12.91 -12.54
CA THR A 117 12.14 11.54 -12.05
C THR A 117 10.78 10.88 -11.80
N ARG A 118 10.77 9.55 -11.75
CA ARG A 118 9.58 8.75 -11.34
C ARG A 118 8.34 8.88 -12.24
N PHE A 119 8.51 9.19 -13.51
CA PHE A 119 7.39 9.32 -14.46
C PHE A 119 6.47 8.08 -14.46
N PHE A 120 7.05 6.87 -14.52
CA PHE A 120 6.28 5.62 -14.51
C PHE A 120 5.51 5.41 -13.20
N SER A 121 6.07 5.82 -12.06
CA SER A 121 5.36 5.75 -10.78
C SER A 121 4.16 6.68 -10.76
N ALA A 122 4.32 7.91 -11.22
CA ALA A 122 3.23 8.90 -11.31
C ALA A 122 2.11 8.43 -12.25
N LEU A 123 2.47 7.84 -13.40
CA LEU A 123 1.50 7.28 -14.32
C LEU A 123 0.74 6.10 -13.72
N SER A 124 1.44 5.18 -13.04
CA SER A 124 0.84 4.04 -12.36
C SER A 124 -0.16 4.49 -11.28
N ASP A 125 0.21 5.49 -10.46
CA ASP A 125 -0.67 6.00 -9.41
C ASP A 125 -1.88 6.73 -9.98
N LEU A 126 -1.72 7.46 -11.11
CA LEU A 126 -2.84 8.07 -11.80
C LEU A 126 -3.84 7.01 -12.29
N VAL A 127 -3.37 5.92 -12.88
CA VAL A 127 -4.22 4.82 -13.31
C VAL A 127 -4.94 4.18 -12.11
N CYS A 128 -4.24 3.96 -11.00
CA CYS A 128 -4.84 3.44 -9.77
C CYS A 128 -5.89 4.40 -9.19
N PHE A 129 -5.63 5.71 -9.23
CA PHE A 129 -6.59 6.74 -8.79
C PHE A 129 -7.85 6.74 -9.66
N LEU A 130 -7.72 6.72 -10.98
CA LEU A 130 -8.86 6.66 -11.90
C LEU A 130 -9.67 5.37 -11.71
N ALA A 131 -9.01 4.23 -11.59
CA ALA A 131 -9.68 2.95 -11.34
C ALA A 131 -10.44 2.96 -10.01
N SER A 132 -9.84 3.49 -8.93
CA SER A 132 -10.52 3.60 -7.63
C SER A 132 -11.73 4.54 -7.71
N SER A 133 -11.60 5.66 -8.40
CA SER A 133 -12.69 6.63 -8.57
C SER A 133 -13.89 6.01 -9.28
N VAL A 134 -13.66 5.23 -10.33
CA VAL A 134 -14.72 4.50 -11.04
C VAL A 134 -15.41 3.48 -10.14
N ILE A 135 -14.66 2.71 -9.35
CA ILE A 135 -15.21 1.74 -8.40
C ILE A 135 -16.08 2.44 -7.35
N PHE A 136 -15.60 3.56 -6.80
CA PHE A 136 -16.34 4.33 -5.80
C PHE A 136 -17.64 4.93 -6.36
N LEU A 137 -17.60 5.49 -7.57
CA LEU A 137 -18.77 6.05 -8.23
C LEU A 137 -19.82 4.96 -8.52
N LYS A 138 -19.38 3.77 -8.95
CA LYS A 138 -20.28 2.65 -9.21
C LYS A 138 -20.96 2.17 -7.91
N GLN A 139 -20.23 2.09 -6.80
CA GLN A 139 -20.80 1.73 -5.50
C GLN A 139 -21.77 2.79 -4.98
N ALA A 140 -21.44 4.08 -5.11
CA ALA A 140 -22.35 5.16 -4.73
C ALA A 140 -23.65 5.20 -5.56
N GLY A 141 -23.61 4.69 -6.79
CA GLY A 141 -24.79 4.52 -7.65
C GLY A 141 -25.70 3.37 -7.22
N ILE A 142 -25.13 2.28 -6.70
CA ILE A 142 -25.89 1.11 -6.22
C ILE A 142 -26.61 1.42 -4.90
N ASP A 143 -26.01 2.23 -4.03
CA ASP A 143 -26.62 2.63 -2.74
C ASP A 143 -27.80 3.62 -2.90
N ARG A 144 -28.14 4.06 -4.13
CA ARG A 144 -29.26 4.97 -4.43
C ARG A 144 -30.49 4.27 -5.03
N GLN A 145 -30.39 2.99 -5.35
CA GLN A 145 -31.51 2.16 -5.80
C GLN A 145 -32.03 1.29 -4.64
#